data_654905d73f6b30c89eabea58d9073c61
#
_entry.id   654905d73f6b30c89eabea58d9073c61
#
_cell.length_a   1.000
_cell.length_b   1.000
_cell.length_c   1.000
_cell.angle_alpha   90.00
_cell.angle_beta   90.00
_cell.angle_gamma   90.00
#
_symmetry.space_group_name_H-M   'P 1'
#
loop_
_entity.id
_entity.type
_entity.pdbx_description
1 polymer ?
#
loop_
_entity_poly.entity_id
_entity_poly.type
_entity_poly.pdbx_seq_one_letter_code
_entity_poly.pdbx_strand_id
1 'polypeptide(L)'
;KIRDKNKAASDEKATVPRKVPAVIQHTPKVLVLDLDETLIHSRLGSGSLWNRWQTSDHVGTWLLDGWMNMLGLGSGIPSHARLQIRGIEVHMDGRRVCYQVYKRPWVDYFLRKVASWYHVVIFTASIKEYADPVINWLDGGQGLISGRLFRDSCTLRNGSYLKNLEIVEEDLSRVCLIDNSPISYLLQEANGIPVEGWTHDPNDEALLDLLPVLDGLRYASDVRHILGLRGF
;
A
#
# COMPACT_ATOMS: atom_id res chain seq x y z
N LYS A 1 44.10 27.92 76.34
CA LYS A 1 43.36 28.60 75.28
C LYS A 1 43.10 27.58 74.21
N ILE A 2 41.89 27.11 74.23
CA ILE A 2 41.32 26.09 73.33
C ILE A 2 40.72 26.79 72.13
N ARG A 3 40.94 26.30 70.92
CA ARG A 3 40.24 26.71 69.73
C ARG A 3 39.74 25.47 69.02
N ASP A 4 38.45 25.26 69.10
CA ASP A 4 37.69 24.31 68.35
C ASP A 4 37.70 24.71 66.88
N LYS A 5 37.94 23.72 66.00
CA LYS A 5 37.67 23.82 64.57
C LYS A 5 36.61 22.78 64.20
N ASN A 6 35.39 23.26 64.11
CA ASN A 6 34.32 22.52 63.46
C ASN A 6 34.62 22.35 61.97
N LYS A 7 34.72 21.13 61.56
CA LYS A 7 34.82 20.75 60.15
C LYS A 7 33.44 20.26 59.68
N ALA A 8 32.76 21.11 58.95
CA ALA A 8 31.50 20.75 58.33
C ALA A 8 31.80 19.76 57.19
N ALA A 9 31.19 18.58 57.28
CA ALA A 9 31.17 17.61 56.17
C ALA A 9 30.07 18.01 55.20
N SER A 10 30.44 18.32 54.00
CA SER A 10 29.51 18.53 52.89
C SER A 10 29.11 17.18 52.32
N ASP A 11 27.85 16.78 52.52
CA ASP A 11 27.21 15.64 51.86
C ASP A 11 27.05 15.94 50.38
N GLU A 12 27.95 15.44 49.57
CA GLU A 12 27.87 15.43 48.12
C GLU A 12 26.92 14.29 47.70
N LYS A 13 25.64 14.61 47.48
CA LYS A 13 24.68 13.67 46.92
C LYS A 13 25.10 13.32 45.51
N ALA A 14 25.66 12.12 45.33
CA ALA A 14 25.91 11.53 44.02
C ALA A 14 24.58 11.35 43.29
N THR A 15 24.35 12.18 42.26
CA THR A 15 23.26 12.06 41.33
C THR A 15 23.52 10.85 40.44
N VAL A 16 22.76 9.77 40.66
CA VAL A 16 22.76 8.59 39.79
C VAL A 16 22.25 9.03 38.41
N PRO A 17 23.00 8.82 37.32
CA PRO A 17 22.54 9.19 35.99
C PRO A 17 21.32 8.35 35.65
N ARG A 18 20.20 9.02 35.40
CA ARG A 18 18.96 8.41 34.94
C ARG A 18 19.25 7.80 33.56
N LYS A 19 19.33 6.47 33.44
CA LYS A 19 19.41 5.78 32.15
C LYS A 19 18.18 6.18 31.35
N VAL A 20 18.36 7.00 30.33
CA VAL A 20 17.36 7.25 29.32
C VAL A 20 17.11 5.90 28.62
N PRO A 21 15.87 5.40 28.56
CA PRO A 21 15.59 4.16 27.84
C PRO A 21 16.11 4.31 26.41
N ALA A 22 16.87 3.33 25.93
CA ALA A 22 17.29 3.30 24.54
C ALA A 22 16.01 3.37 23.69
N VAL A 23 15.93 4.37 22.81
CA VAL A 23 14.87 4.44 21.83
C VAL A 23 14.99 3.17 21.00
N ILE A 24 14.05 2.25 21.17
CA ILE A 24 13.99 1.03 20.37
C ILE A 24 13.72 1.51 18.95
N GLN A 25 14.73 1.55 18.11
CA GLN A 25 14.58 1.80 16.70
C GLN A 25 13.89 0.56 16.10
N HIS A 26 12.58 0.63 15.96
CA HIS A 26 11.84 -0.38 15.20
C HIS A 26 12.20 -0.22 13.73
N THR A 27 12.95 -1.17 13.19
CA THR A 27 13.08 -1.27 11.74
C THR A 27 11.69 -1.49 11.14
N PRO A 28 11.30 -0.72 10.11
CA PRO A 28 9.99 -0.90 9.49
C PRO A 28 9.77 -2.35 9.05
N LYS A 29 8.55 -2.85 9.25
CA LYS A 29 8.13 -4.14 8.71
C LYS A 29 7.84 -4.03 7.22
N VAL A 30 7.63 -5.17 6.56
CA VAL A 30 7.28 -5.22 5.16
C VAL A 30 5.76 -5.39 5.01
N LEU A 31 5.14 -4.51 4.23
CA LEU A 31 3.77 -4.64 3.79
C LEU A 31 3.76 -5.00 2.31
N VAL A 32 3.30 -6.21 2.02
CA VAL A 32 3.11 -6.68 0.66
C VAL A 32 1.67 -6.38 0.24
N LEU A 33 1.50 -5.81 -0.94
CA LEU A 33 0.20 -5.44 -1.50
C LEU A 33 0.02 -6.15 -2.84
N ASP A 34 -1.10 -6.79 -3.03
CA ASP A 34 -1.56 -7.17 -4.35
C ASP A 34 -1.97 -5.92 -5.15
N LEU A 35 -2.12 -6.07 -6.47
CA LEU A 35 -2.40 -4.98 -7.38
C LEU A 35 -3.85 -4.99 -7.89
N ASP A 36 -4.20 -6.01 -8.67
CA ASP A 36 -5.47 -6.09 -9.41
C ASP A 36 -6.62 -6.44 -8.47
N GLU A 37 -7.71 -5.68 -8.52
CA GLU A 37 -8.88 -5.75 -7.63
C GLU A 37 -8.58 -5.47 -6.15
N THR A 38 -7.32 -5.24 -5.79
CA THR A 38 -6.89 -4.79 -4.46
C THR A 38 -6.66 -3.29 -4.43
N LEU A 39 -5.80 -2.74 -5.27
CA LEU A 39 -5.47 -1.31 -5.36
C LEU A 39 -6.07 -0.64 -6.59
N ILE A 40 -6.29 -1.40 -7.64
CA ILE A 40 -6.82 -0.94 -8.93
C ILE A 40 -7.79 -1.96 -9.51
N HIS A 41 -8.55 -1.54 -10.53
CA HIS A 41 -9.24 -2.46 -11.42
C HIS A 41 -8.92 -2.08 -12.87
N SER A 42 -8.77 -3.07 -13.75
CA SER A 42 -8.51 -2.82 -15.17
C SER A 42 -9.50 -3.50 -16.08
N ARG A 43 -9.77 -2.84 -17.19
CA ARG A 43 -10.59 -3.37 -18.28
C ARG A 43 -9.86 -3.21 -19.61
N LEU A 44 -10.08 -4.15 -20.51
CA LEU A 44 -9.58 -4.05 -21.86
C LEU A 44 -10.23 -2.85 -22.57
N GLY A 45 -9.43 -1.91 -23.03
CA GLY A 45 -9.92 -0.71 -23.72
C GLY A 45 -10.45 -1.06 -25.13
N SER A 46 -11.62 -0.56 -25.51
CA SER A 46 -12.11 -0.67 -26.91
C SER A 46 -11.39 0.39 -27.77
N GLY A 47 -10.87 -0.04 -28.94
CA GLY A 47 -10.02 0.78 -29.82
C GLY A 47 -10.61 2.12 -30.31
N SER A 48 -11.93 2.32 -30.23
CA SER A 48 -12.59 3.57 -30.67
C SER A 48 -12.48 4.72 -29.63
N LEU A 49 -12.33 4.39 -28.34
CA LEU A 49 -12.17 5.39 -27.29
C LEU A 49 -10.70 5.78 -27.06
N TRP A 50 -9.77 4.94 -27.49
CA TRP A 50 -8.33 5.14 -27.29
C TRP A 50 -7.79 6.45 -27.90
N ASN A 51 -8.18 6.75 -29.15
CA ASN A 51 -7.72 7.96 -29.83
C ASN A 51 -8.15 9.26 -29.12
N ARG A 52 -9.18 9.21 -28.29
CA ARG A 52 -9.70 10.34 -27.54
C ARG A 52 -8.89 10.61 -26.24
N TRP A 53 -8.22 9.58 -25.71
CA TRP A 53 -7.47 9.67 -24.45
C TRP A 53 -5.97 9.97 -24.63
N GLN A 54 -5.42 9.69 -25.82
CA GLN A 54 -4.00 9.95 -26.10
C GLN A 54 -3.64 11.44 -26.14
N THR A 55 -4.62 12.33 -26.26
CA THR A 55 -4.39 13.78 -26.39
C THR A 55 -4.52 14.55 -25.08
N SER A 56 -4.75 13.88 -23.95
CA SER A 56 -5.01 14.61 -22.70
C SER A 56 -4.36 13.97 -21.48
N ASP A 57 -3.08 14.23 -21.29
CA ASP A 57 -2.42 13.95 -20.00
C ASP A 57 -3.02 14.77 -18.84
N HIS A 58 -3.88 15.76 -19.12
CA HIS A 58 -4.56 16.57 -18.09
C HIS A 58 -5.95 17.13 -18.46
N VAL A 59 -6.51 16.83 -19.61
CA VAL A 59 -7.69 17.59 -20.11
C VAL A 59 -9.04 16.85 -19.94
N GLY A 60 -9.03 15.54 -19.78
CA GLY A 60 -10.27 14.73 -19.76
C GLY A 60 -11.23 15.03 -18.60
N THR A 61 -10.68 15.37 -17.43
CA THR A 61 -11.48 15.70 -16.25
C THR A 61 -12.04 17.12 -16.28
N TRP A 62 -11.28 18.08 -16.79
CA TRP A 62 -11.67 19.50 -16.83
C TRP A 62 -12.82 19.80 -17.80
N LEU A 63 -12.90 19.10 -18.94
CA LEU A 63 -13.97 19.34 -19.92
C LEU A 63 -15.32 18.79 -19.47
N LEU A 64 -15.34 17.62 -18.82
CA LEU A 64 -16.58 17.08 -18.24
C LEU A 64 -17.03 17.91 -17.05
N ASP A 65 -16.10 18.35 -16.20
CA ASP A 65 -16.38 19.22 -15.06
C ASP A 65 -16.86 20.61 -15.49
N GLY A 66 -16.23 21.20 -16.50
CA GLY A 66 -16.63 22.48 -17.07
C GLY A 66 -18.04 22.41 -17.68
N TRP A 67 -18.37 21.33 -18.37
CA TRP A 67 -19.68 21.17 -19.01
C TRP A 67 -20.78 20.85 -18.00
N MET A 68 -20.50 20.02 -17.02
CA MET A 68 -21.44 19.71 -15.92
C MET A 68 -21.72 20.91 -15.02
N ASN A 69 -20.69 21.72 -14.73
CA ASN A 69 -20.87 22.99 -14.01
C ASN A 69 -21.65 24.03 -14.83
N MET A 70 -21.43 24.10 -16.15
CA MET A 70 -22.15 25.01 -17.05
C MET A 70 -23.63 24.65 -17.21
N LEU A 71 -23.99 23.35 -17.05
CA LEU A 71 -25.37 22.87 -17.09
C LEU A 71 -26.08 22.95 -15.73
N GLY A 72 -25.46 23.55 -14.71
CA GLY A 72 -26.05 23.62 -13.37
C GLY A 72 -26.17 22.26 -12.66
N LEU A 73 -25.62 21.21 -13.30
CA LEU A 73 -25.51 19.86 -12.75
C LEU A 73 -24.21 19.71 -11.96
N GLY A 74 -23.71 20.81 -11.41
CA GLY A 74 -22.52 20.87 -10.58
C GLY A 74 -22.62 19.78 -9.52
N SER A 75 -21.91 18.69 -9.78
CA SER A 75 -21.92 17.51 -8.96
C SER A 75 -21.44 17.90 -7.57
N GLY A 76 -22.30 17.83 -6.60
CA GLY A 76 -21.93 17.81 -5.18
C GLY A 76 -21.14 16.53 -4.83
N ILE A 77 -20.54 15.87 -5.83
CA ILE A 77 -19.65 14.71 -5.66
C ILE A 77 -18.32 15.25 -5.16
N PRO A 78 -17.92 14.96 -3.94
CA PRO A 78 -16.62 15.33 -3.40
C PRO A 78 -15.51 14.84 -4.34
N SER A 79 -14.43 15.59 -4.46
CA SER A 79 -13.30 15.25 -5.35
C SER A 79 -12.70 13.85 -5.10
N HIS A 80 -12.84 13.31 -3.89
CA HIS A 80 -12.41 11.96 -3.50
C HIS A 80 -13.35 10.85 -4.03
N ALA A 81 -14.58 11.16 -4.39
CA ALA A 81 -15.52 10.19 -4.98
C ALA A 81 -15.40 10.06 -6.51
N ARG A 82 -14.46 10.77 -7.14
CA ARG A 82 -14.20 10.65 -8.57
C ARG A 82 -13.15 9.59 -8.82
N LEU A 83 -13.54 8.51 -9.49
CA LEU A 83 -12.60 7.47 -9.88
C LEU A 83 -11.54 8.04 -10.83
N GLN A 84 -10.29 7.93 -10.44
CA GLN A 84 -9.16 8.25 -11.32
C GLN A 84 -8.96 7.13 -12.32
N ILE A 85 -8.91 7.50 -13.60
CA ILE A 85 -8.81 6.55 -14.73
C ILE A 85 -7.58 6.90 -15.55
N ARG A 86 -6.81 5.89 -15.95
CA ARG A 86 -5.69 6.05 -16.88
C ARG A 86 -5.70 4.97 -17.94
N GLY A 87 -5.40 5.35 -19.19
CA GLY A 87 -5.08 4.40 -20.26
C GLY A 87 -3.62 3.95 -20.14
N ILE A 88 -3.42 2.63 -20.08
CA ILE A 88 -2.09 2.01 -20.08
C ILE A 88 -1.94 1.19 -21.35
N GLU A 89 -0.95 1.52 -22.17
CA GLU A 89 -0.60 0.78 -23.37
C GLU A 89 0.48 -0.25 -23.04
N VAL A 90 0.22 -1.50 -23.39
CA VAL A 90 1.11 -2.64 -23.16
C VAL A 90 1.46 -3.27 -24.49
N HIS A 91 2.75 -3.48 -24.72
CA HIS A 91 3.24 -4.17 -25.91
C HIS A 91 3.51 -5.64 -25.57
N MET A 92 2.71 -6.55 -26.12
CA MET A 92 2.82 -7.99 -25.91
C MET A 92 2.76 -8.71 -27.24
N ASP A 93 3.73 -9.58 -27.52
CA ASP A 93 3.81 -10.41 -28.71
C ASP A 93 3.63 -9.62 -30.04
N GLY A 94 4.25 -8.43 -30.09
CA GLY A 94 4.15 -7.55 -31.26
C GLY A 94 2.80 -6.86 -31.46
N ARG A 95 1.89 -6.99 -30.49
CA ARG A 95 0.57 -6.34 -30.48
C ARG A 95 0.50 -5.28 -29.40
N ARG A 96 -0.20 -4.20 -29.70
CA ARG A 96 -0.55 -3.18 -28.71
C ARG A 96 -1.89 -3.52 -28.07
N VAL A 97 -1.89 -3.62 -26.76
CA VAL A 97 -3.09 -3.85 -25.96
C VAL A 97 -3.25 -2.67 -25.01
N CYS A 98 -4.44 -2.08 -24.99
CA CYS A 98 -4.73 -0.93 -24.16
C CYS A 98 -5.64 -1.32 -23.01
N TYR A 99 -5.26 -0.96 -21.80
CA TYR A 99 -6.07 -1.16 -20.61
C TYR A 99 -6.56 0.17 -20.07
N GLN A 100 -7.82 0.23 -19.67
CA GLN A 100 -8.35 1.30 -18.84
C GLN A 100 -8.20 0.88 -17.39
N VAL A 101 -7.34 1.56 -16.66
CA VAL A 101 -7.03 1.27 -15.26
C VAL A 101 -7.70 2.29 -14.37
N TYR A 102 -8.44 1.83 -13.38
CA TYR A 102 -9.18 2.60 -12.40
C TYR A 102 -8.49 2.47 -11.05
N LYS A 103 -8.23 3.58 -10.38
CA LYS A 103 -7.76 3.56 -8.99
C LYS A 103 -8.90 3.27 -8.04
N ARG A 104 -8.70 2.35 -7.10
CA ARG A 104 -9.60 2.15 -5.97
C ARG A 104 -9.70 3.44 -5.16
N PRO A 105 -10.88 3.80 -4.63
CA PRO A 105 -11.00 4.95 -3.73
C PRO A 105 -9.95 4.92 -2.61
N TRP A 106 -9.45 6.09 -2.25
CA TRP A 106 -8.45 6.30 -1.20
C TRP A 106 -7.05 5.70 -1.43
N VAL A 107 -6.77 5.02 -2.54
CA VAL A 107 -5.48 4.33 -2.76
C VAL A 107 -4.27 5.27 -2.63
N ASP A 108 -4.34 6.49 -3.13
CA ASP A 108 -3.22 7.45 -3.04
C ASP A 108 -2.98 7.90 -1.60
N TYR A 109 -4.02 8.07 -0.80
CA TYR A 109 -3.92 8.36 0.63
C TYR A 109 -3.37 7.16 1.39
N PHE A 110 -3.92 5.97 1.12
CA PHE A 110 -3.50 4.71 1.72
C PHE A 110 -2.02 4.45 1.50
N LEU A 111 -1.54 4.51 0.24
CA LEU A 111 -0.13 4.28 -0.09
C LEU A 111 0.80 5.25 0.63
N ARG A 112 0.50 6.56 0.63
CA ARG A 112 1.30 7.53 1.38
C ARG A 112 1.34 7.22 2.88
N LYS A 113 0.21 6.78 3.43
CA LYS A 113 0.12 6.47 4.86
C LYS A 113 0.93 5.24 5.22
N VAL A 114 0.72 4.13 4.50
CA VAL A 114 1.43 2.87 4.80
C VAL A 114 2.93 2.94 4.46
N ALA A 115 3.34 3.70 3.43
CA ALA A 115 4.75 3.91 3.12
C ALA A 115 5.50 4.69 4.23
N SER A 116 4.79 5.48 5.04
CA SER A 116 5.39 6.11 6.23
C SER A 116 5.58 5.13 7.40
N TRP A 117 5.04 3.93 7.33
CA TRP A 117 5.05 2.92 8.39
C TRP A 117 5.83 1.65 8.03
N TYR A 118 5.83 1.29 6.75
CA TYR A 118 6.31 0.02 6.22
C TYR A 118 7.23 0.21 5.02
N HIS A 119 8.05 -0.79 4.75
CA HIS A 119 8.58 -1.00 3.41
C HIS A 119 7.48 -1.63 2.57
N VAL A 120 6.95 -0.87 1.61
CA VAL A 120 5.84 -1.31 0.76
C VAL A 120 6.37 -2.04 -0.45
N VAL A 121 5.89 -3.27 -0.68
CA VAL A 121 6.24 -4.09 -1.83
C VAL A 121 4.96 -4.45 -2.58
N ILE A 122 4.90 -4.19 -3.88
CA ILE A 122 3.83 -4.72 -4.73
C ILE A 122 4.20 -6.12 -5.18
N PHE A 123 3.31 -7.08 -4.96
CA PHE A 123 3.47 -8.46 -5.43
C PHE A 123 2.22 -8.90 -6.16
N THR A 124 2.29 -9.00 -7.48
CA THR A 124 1.14 -9.28 -8.34
C THR A 124 1.34 -10.53 -9.20
N ALA A 125 0.25 -11.23 -9.49
CA ALA A 125 0.21 -12.30 -10.48
C ALA A 125 0.14 -11.76 -11.93
N SER A 126 0.14 -10.45 -12.12
CA SER A 126 0.18 -9.81 -13.43
C SER A 126 1.60 -9.79 -14.00
N ILE A 127 1.69 -9.75 -15.34
CA ILE A 127 2.96 -9.65 -16.06
C ILE A 127 3.57 -8.26 -15.87
N LYS A 128 4.90 -8.19 -15.92
CA LYS A 128 5.66 -6.96 -15.70
C LYS A 128 5.29 -5.85 -16.69
N GLU A 129 5.11 -6.18 -17.96
CA GLU A 129 4.81 -5.22 -19.02
C GLU A 129 3.52 -4.43 -18.77
N TYR A 130 2.55 -5.06 -18.10
CA TYR A 130 1.31 -4.43 -17.66
C TYR A 130 1.45 -3.76 -16.30
N ALA A 131 1.96 -4.49 -15.31
CA ALA A 131 1.93 -4.04 -13.93
C ALA A 131 2.89 -2.88 -13.65
N ASP A 132 4.09 -2.85 -14.26
CA ASP A 132 5.10 -1.84 -13.95
C ASP A 132 4.67 -0.41 -14.32
N PRO A 133 4.06 -0.13 -15.50
CA PRO A 133 3.47 1.18 -15.79
C PRO A 133 2.33 1.58 -14.83
N VAL A 134 1.52 0.62 -14.38
CA VAL A 134 0.46 0.86 -13.40
C VAL A 134 1.05 1.26 -12.06
N ILE A 135 2.07 0.51 -11.59
CA ILE A 135 2.77 0.79 -10.34
C ILE A 135 3.45 2.16 -10.39
N ASN A 136 4.06 2.54 -11.52
CA ASN A 136 4.63 3.88 -11.71
C ASN A 136 3.56 4.97 -11.57
N TRP A 137 2.35 4.73 -12.06
CA TRP A 137 1.24 5.68 -11.90
C TRP A 137 0.75 5.76 -10.45
N LEU A 138 0.72 4.65 -9.73
CA LEU A 138 0.37 4.62 -8.30
C LEU A 138 1.42 5.35 -7.45
N ASP A 139 2.70 5.11 -7.71
CA ASP A 139 3.80 5.75 -6.99
C ASP A 139 3.91 7.26 -7.26
N GLY A 140 3.57 7.68 -8.47
CA GLY A 140 3.65 9.08 -8.88
C GLY A 140 5.04 9.70 -8.75
N GLY A 141 6.12 8.89 -8.73
CA GLY A 141 7.49 9.34 -8.53
C GLY A 141 7.82 9.74 -7.09
N GLN A 142 7.00 9.36 -6.13
CA GLN A 142 7.16 9.72 -4.72
C GLN A 142 8.05 8.72 -3.94
N GLY A 143 8.39 7.56 -4.54
CA GLY A 143 9.19 6.53 -3.89
C GLY A 143 8.46 5.82 -2.75
N LEU A 144 7.12 5.70 -2.85
CA LEU A 144 6.28 5.03 -1.86
C LEU A 144 6.45 3.52 -1.90
N ILE A 145 6.81 2.98 -3.07
CA ILE A 145 6.88 1.54 -3.35
C ILE A 145 8.36 1.14 -3.42
N SER A 146 8.81 0.39 -2.39
CA SER A 146 10.20 -0.02 -2.21
C SER A 146 10.60 -1.22 -3.07
N GLY A 147 9.63 -2.06 -3.47
CA GLY A 147 9.90 -3.27 -4.25
C GLY A 147 8.73 -3.68 -5.13
N ARG A 148 9.01 -4.46 -6.18
CA ARG A 148 8.01 -4.94 -7.15
C ARG A 148 8.31 -6.37 -7.53
N LEU A 149 7.34 -7.26 -7.36
CA LEU A 149 7.39 -8.66 -7.76
C LEU A 149 6.20 -8.94 -8.68
N PHE A 150 6.47 -9.64 -9.76
CA PHE A 150 5.50 -9.91 -10.83
C PHE A 150 5.20 -11.41 -10.92
N ARG A 151 4.43 -11.81 -11.91
CA ARG A 151 4.01 -13.19 -12.13
C ARG A 151 5.16 -14.20 -12.13
N ASP A 152 6.30 -13.85 -12.67
CA ASP A 152 7.50 -14.69 -12.72
C ASP A 152 8.10 -15.00 -11.34
N SER A 153 7.78 -14.18 -10.34
CA SER A 153 8.15 -14.39 -8.94
C SER A 153 7.12 -15.23 -8.17
N CYS A 154 5.94 -15.49 -8.76
CA CYS A 154 4.92 -16.33 -8.14
C CYS A 154 5.26 -17.82 -8.25
N THR A 155 4.82 -18.60 -7.27
CA THR A 155 4.85 -20.07 -7.33
C THR A 155 3.58 -20.57 -8.00
N LEU A 156 3.69 -21.19 -9.16
CA LEU A 156 2.55 -21.80 -9.84
C LEU A 156 2.26 -23.17 -9.22
N ARG A 157 1.06 -23.34 -8.64
CA ARG A 157 0.60 -24.61 -8.08
C ARG A 157 -0.86 -24.85 -8.43
N ASN A 158 -1.15 -25.99 -9.03
CA ASN A 158 -2.51 -26.38 -9.44
C ASN A 158 -3.23 -25.33 -10.28
N GLY A 159 -2.51 -24.62 -11.16
CA GLY A 159 -3.06 -23.59 -12.03
C GLY A 159 -3.24 -22.23 -11.35
N SER A 160 -2.91 -22.08 -10.06
CA SER A 160 -3.00 -20.84 -9.30
C SER A 160 -1.61 -20.28 -8.99
N TYR A 161 -1.51 -18.95 -8.95
CA TYR A 161 -0.29 -18.23 -8.58
C TYR A 161 -0.30 -17.94 -7.08
N LEU A 162 0.68 -18.51 -6.37
CA LEU A 162 0.88 -18.30 -4.94
C LEU A 162 2.04 -17.32 -4.73
N LYS A 163 1.93 -16.48 -3.73
CA LYS A 163 2.94 -15.49 -3.36
C LYS A 163 3.72 -15.98 -2.14
N ASN A 164 4.96 -16.41 -2.36
CA ASN A 164 5.82 -16.81 -1.25
C ASN A 164 6.42 -15.56 -0.59
N LEU A 165 6.07 -15.31 0.67
CA LEU A 165 6.52 -14.11 1.39
C LEU A 165 7.98 -14.20 1.83
N GLU A 166 8.56 -15.39 1.93
CA GLU A 166 9.98 -15.59 2.29
C GLU A 166 10.95 -14.94 1.29
N ILE A 167 10.53 -14.77 0.02
CA ILE A 167 11.37 -14.08 -0.97
C ILE A 167 11.40 -12.56 -0.77
N VAL A 168 10.48 -12.04 0.05
CA VAL A 168 10.36 -10.61 0.36
C VAL A 168 11.00 -10.29 1.71
N GLU A 169 10.72 -11.14 2.72
CA GLU A 169 11.22 -11.01 4.08
C GLU A 169 11.32 -12.42 4.69
N GLU A 170 12.54 -12.83 5.05
CA GLU A 170 12.80 -14.16 5.63
C GLU A 170 12.13 -14.34 7.00
N ASP A 171 12.10 -13.27 7.79
CA ASP A 171 11.42 -13.27 9.08
C ASP A 171 9.91 -13.00 8.90
N LEU A 172 9.14 -14.08 8.81
CA LEU A 172 7.69 -14.03 8.65
C LEU A 172 6.95 -13.31 9.80
N SER A 173 7.59 -13.06 10.93
CA SER A 173 7.01 -12.22 11.99
C SER A 173 6.89 -10.75 11.58
N ARG A 174 7.57 -10.33 10.51
CA ARG A 174 7.77 -8.96 10.08
C ARG A 174 7.11 -8.61 8.75
N VAL A 175 6.39 -9.52 8.13
CA VAL A 175 5.75 -9.31 6.84
C VAL A 175 4.27 -9.66 6.89
N CYS A 176 3.42 -8.90 6.19
CA CYS A 176 2.03 -9.25 5.94
C CYS A 176 1.66 -8.92 4.49
N LEU A 177 0.68 -9.65 3.96
CA LEU A 177 0.18 -9.51 2.59
C LEU A 177 -1.29 -9.13 2.61
N ILE A 178 -1.65 -8.04 1.94
CA ILE A 178 -3.03 -7.70 1.62
C ILE A 178 -3.35 -8.17 0.21
N ASP A 179 -4.36 -9.01 0.07
CA ASP A 179 -4.76 -9.62 -1.21
C ASP A 179 -6.26 -9.96 -1.19
N ASN A 180 -6.94 -9.78 -2.31
CA ASN A 180 -8.35 -10.13 -2.45
C ASN A 180 -8.57 -11.64 -2.71
N SER A 181 -7.51 -12.36 -3.04
CA SER A 181 -7.54 -13.80 -3.31
C SER A 181 -6.87 -14.61 -2.20
N PRO A 182 -7.62 -15.36 -1.38
CA PRO A 182 -7.04 -16.20 -0.33
C PRO A 182 -6.02 -17.23 -0.83
N ILE A 183 -6.14 -17.65 -2.09
CA ILE A 183 -5.19 -18.58 -2.71
C ILE A 183 -3.79 -17.99 -2.77
N SER A 184 -3.67 -16.68 -2.95
CA SER A 184 -2.38 -16.00 -3.08
C SER A 184 -1.46 -16.22 -1.88
N TYR A 185 -2.00 -16.31 -0.65
CA TYR A 185 -1.21 -16.45 0.58
C TYR A 185 -1.32 -17.82 1.25
N LEU A 186 -1.74 -18.87 0.52
CA LEU A 186 -1.83 -20.26 1.07
C LEU A 186 -0.49 -20.81 1.59
N LEU A 187 0.65 -20.28 1.16
CA LEU A 187 1.95 -20.71 1.68
C LEU A 187 2.21 -20.16 3.10
N GLN A 188 1.68 -18.98 3.41
CA GLN A 188 1.81 -18.30 4.71
C GLN A 188 0.46 -17.66 5.10
N GLU A 189 -0.57 -18.49 5.31
CA GLU A 189 -1.94 -18.02 5.62
C GLU A 189 -1.99 -17.06 6.82
N ALA A 190 -1.21 -17.33 7.84
CA ALA A 190 -1.15 -16.51 9.05
C ALA A 190 -0.63 -15.08 8.81
N ASN A 191 -0.03 -14.80 7.65
CA ASN A 191 0.46 -13.50 7.23
C ASN A 191 -0.51 -12.78 6.29
N GLY A 192 -1.58 -13.44 5.84
CA GLY A 192 -2.57 -12.89 4.92
C GLY A 192 -3.57 -11.97 5.61
N ILE A 193 -3.90 -10.88 4.94
CA ILE A 193 -4.98 -9.95 5.31
C ILE A 193 -5.93 -9.93 4.13
N PRO A 194 -7.10 -10.56 4.25
CA PRO A 194 -8.08 -10.56 3.18
C PRO A 194 -8.68 -9.16 3.02
N VAL A 195 -8.91 -8.78 1.77
CA VAL A 195 -9.67 -7.59 1.41
C VAL A 195 -10.68 -7.98 0.34
N GLU A 196 -11.85 -7.37 0.37
CA GLU A 196 -12.85 -7.61 -0.68
C GLU A 196 -12.36 -7.05 -2.02
N GLY A 197 -12.51 -7.87 -3.08
CA GLY A 197 -12.12 -7.47 -4.44
C GLY A 197 -12.95 -6.28 -4.94
N TRP A 198 -12.28 -5.23 -5.40
CA TRP A 198 -12.90 -4.01 -5.89
C TRP A 198 -12.88 -3.91 -7.41
N THR A 199 -13.99 -3.52 -8.00
CA THR A 199 -14.10 -3.33 -9.45
C THR A 199 -14.60 -1.94 -9.89
N HIS A 200 -15.52 -1.32 -9.15
CA HIS A 200 -16.13 -0.07 -9.63
C HIS A 200 -16.88 0.79 -8.59
N ASP A 201 -17.04 0.33 -7.34
CA ASP A 201 -17.77 1.11 -6.35
C ASP A 201 -16.99 2.39 -5.97
N PRO A 202 -17.53 3.61 -6.26
CA PRO A 202 -16.87 4.85 -5.94
C PRO A 202 -16.91 5.21 -4.44
N ASN A 203 -17.72 4.50 -3.65
CA ASN A 203 -17.86 4.71 -2.21
C ASN A 203 -17.10 3.66 -1.39
N ASP A 204 -16.23 2.86 -2.02
CA ASP A 204 -15.44 1.86 -1.32
C ASP A 204 -14.50 2.52 -0.30
N GLU A 205 -14.50 2.04 0.92
CA GLU A 205 -13.67 2.50 2.03
C GLU A 205 -12.75 1.40 2.58
N ALA A 206 -12.71 0.22 1.96
CA ALA A 206 -11.97 -0.93 2.48
C ALA A 206 -10.48 -0.64 2.74
N LEU A 207 -9.83 0.19 1.92
CA LEU A 207 -8.44 0.61 2.17
C LEU A 207 -8.31 1.50 3.42
N LEU A 208 -9.33 2.32 3.74
CA LEU A 208 -9.33 3.10 4.98
C LEU A 208 -9.53 2.21 6.20
N ASP A 209 -10.42 1.22 6.09
CA ASP A 209 -10.73 0.28 7.18
C ASP A 209 -9.54 -0.59 7.57
N LEU A 210 -8.60 -0.79 6.67
CA LEU A 210 -7.35 -1.50 6.95
C LEU A 210 -6.35 -0.68 7.79
N LEU A 211 -6.40 0.66 7.74
CA LEU A 211 -5.38 1.51 8.37
C LEU A 211 -5.24 1.31 9.88
N PRO A 212 -6.32 1.20 10.70
CA PRO A 212 -6.17 1.01 12.14
C PRO A 212 -5.44 -0.29 12.50
N VAL A 213 -5.68 -1.36 11.74
CA VAL A 213 -4.98 -2.64 11.92
C VAL A 213 -3.52 -2.53 11.58
N LEU A 214 -3.24 -1.93 10.42
CA LEU A 214 -1.88 -1.74 9.97
C LEU A 214 -1.09 -0.83 10.93
N ASP A 215 -1.73 0.19 11.53
CA ASP A 215 -1.08 1.00 12.56
C ASP A 215 -0.71 0.17 13.80
N GLY A 216 -1.58 -0.76 14.21
CA GLY A 216 -1.30 -1.68 15.31
C GLY A 216 -0.20 -2.69 14.98
N LEU A 217 -0.24 -3.30 13.79
CA LEU A 217 0.69 -4.35 13.37
C LEU A 217 2.14 -3.88 13.33
N ARG A 218 2.42 -2.63 13.04
CA ARG A 218 3.80 -2.13 13.00
C ARG A 218 4.53 -2.24 14.34
N TYR A 219 3.80 -2.26 15.46
CA TYR A 219 4.35 -2.40 16.81
C TYR A 219 4.35 -3.83 17.33
N ALA A 220 3.66 -4.76 16.68
CA ALA A 220 3.62 -6.15 17.07
C ALA A 220 5.02 -6.79 17.00
N SER A 221 5.36 -7.65 17.94
CA SER A 221 6.58 -8.48 17.85
C SER A 221 6.49 -9.50 16.73
N ASP A 222 5.27 -10.02 16.50
CA ASP A 222 4.94 -10.95 15.42
C ASP A 222 3.55 -10.58 14.88
N VAL A 223 3.46 -10.25 13.59
CA VAL A 223 2.21 -9.86 12.93
C VAL A 223 1.16 -10.97 13.00
N ARG A 224 1.58 -12.23 12.96
CA ARG A 224 0.70 -13.41 12.96
C ARG A 224 -0.11 -13.55 14.25
N HIS A 225 0.43 -13.11 15.37
CA HIS A 225 -0.30 -13.13 16.64
C HIS A 225 -1.51 -12.18 16.64
N ILE A 226 -1.40 -11.04 15.97
CA ILE A 226 -2.51 -10.09 15.88
C ILE A 226 -3.49 -10.51 14.80
N LEU A 227 -2.98 -10.98 13.64
CA LEU A 227 -3.84 -11.43 12.54
C LEU A 227 -4.66 -12.65 12.93
N GLY A 228 -4.08 -13.61 13.69
CA GLY A 228 -4.79 -14.79 14.19
C GLY A 228 -5.93 -14.50 15.18
N LEU A 229 -5.94 -13.33 15.84
CA LEU A 229 -7.03 -12.93 16.74
C LEU A 229 -8.31 -12.50 16.02
N ARG A 230 -8.25 -12.25 14.72
CA ARG A 230 -9.38 -11.72 13.95
C ARG A 230 -10.36 -12.77 13.45
N GLY A 231 -10.02 -14.06 13.50
CA GLY A 231 -10.94 -15.13 13.09
C GLY A 231 -11.48 -14.93 11.66
N PHE A 232 -10.57 -14.70 10.70
CA PHE A 232 -10.91 -14.64 9.28
C PHE A 232 -11.28 -16.01 8.74
#